data_13bd3833e87e95367240b1cfff497c89
#
_entry.id   13bd3833e87e95367240b1cfff497c89
#
_cell.length_a   1.000
_cell.length_b   1.000
_cell.length_c   1.000
_cell.angle_alpha   90.00
_cell.angle_beta   90.00
_cell.angle_gamma   90.00
#
_symmetry.space_group_name_H-M   'P 1'
#
loop_
_entity.id
_entity.type
_entity.pdbx_description
1 polymer ?
#
loop_
_entity_poly.entity_id
_entity_poly.type
_entity_poly.pdbx_seq_one_letter_code
_entity_poly.pdbx_strand_id
1 'polypeptide(L)'
;MCEIVRARWGKAAHITFLFFGFCANIIVTSMLLLGGAATVQALTGVNYALAAFLIPWGVILYTSAGGLKATFMASYLHTMIIFTVVIIMVTLVYIKIYSSDQVYSFLAQTVAYSDEQCMAIFSTEGTQETSFFYSGTADQLGLTSGTPQYSCGPVQGNKQGSYLTMLSGGGLMFGIINIVGNFGTVFVDQSYWQSAIAARPEAAAKGYLLGGICWFAIPFSLATSLGLASMALMLPVTRSEAGAGLVPPAVADYLLGNAGAVLILIMLFMAIVSTGSAESIAVSSLVAYDVYREYINPEATGKQILWVSRVVIVLFGLFMGLFAVSFMRGSGSFLRIVLKKEFISPGFSLHHSTYRLHSTIWVLTLDGSTSSWELLLDLL
;
A
#
# COMPACT_ATOMS: atom_id res chain seq x y z
N MET A 1 -16.01 -10.08 14.25
CA MET A 1 -15.69 -9.13 15.35
C MET A 1 -16.98 -8.42 15.82
N CYS A 2 -17.73 -7.77 14.96
CA CYS A 2 -18.93 -7.00 15.33
C CYS A 2 -19.99 -7.82 16.10
N GLU A 3 -20.22 -9.06 15.72
CA GLU A 3 -21.14 -9.98 16.42
C GLU A 3 -20.69 -10.28 17.86
N ILE A 4 -19.37 -10.45 18.09
CA ILE A 4 -18.80 -10.64 19.43
C ILE A 4 -18.99 -9.38 20.27
N VAL A 5 -18.74 -8.21 19.70
CA VAL A 5 -18.95 -6.92 20.36
C VAL A 5 -20.41 -6.75 20.76
N ARG A 6 -21.33 -7.10 19.85
CA ARG A 6 -22.76 -7.05 20.14
C ARG A 6 -23.17 -7.97 21.29
N ALA A 7 -22.68 -9.19 21.28
CA ALA A 7 -22.99 -10.16 22.34
C ALA A 7 -22.50 -9.73 23.72
N ARG A 8 -21.37 -9.00 23.78
CA ARG A 8 -20.76 -8.56 25.05
C ARG A 8 -21.22 -7.18 25.53
N TRP A 9 -21.41 -6.23 24.61
CA TRP A 9 -21.63 -4.81 24.93
C TRP A 9 -22.93 -4.24 24.34
N GLY A 10 -23.72 -5.06 23.64
CA GLY A 10 -25.03 -4.69 23.13
C GLY A 10 -25.02 -3.90 21.83
N LYS A 11 -26.22 -3.43 21.43
CA LYS A 11 -26.47 -2.83 20.12
C LYS A 11 -25.69 -1.51 19.88
N ALA A 12 -25.57 -0.66 20.89
CA ALA A 12 -24.89 0.63 20.72
C ALA A 12 -23.41 0.44 20.38
N ALA A 13 -22.73 -0.44 21.11
CA ALA A 13 -21.34 -0.79 20.81
C ALA A 13 -21.20 -1.43 19.43
N HIS A 14 -22.13 -2.34 19.06
CA HIS A 14 -22.14 -2.97 17.74
C HIS A 14 -22.20 -1.93 16.61
N ILE A 15 -23.11 -0.98 16.66
CA ILE A 15 -23.25 0.08 15.64
C ILE A 15 -22.00 0.95 15.57
N THR A 16 -21.41 1.29 16.72
CA THR A 16 -20.17 2.08 16.77
C THR A 16 -19.02 1.34 16.09
N PHE A 17 -18.79 0.07 16.44
CA PHE A 17 -17.71 -0.71 15.82
C PHE A 17 -17.97 -1.00 14.34
N LEU A 18 -19.23 -1.18 13.94
CA LEU A 18 -19.63 -1.32 12.56
C LEU A 18 -19.27 -0.06 11.74
N PHE A 19 -19.55 1.12 12.27
CA PHE A 19 -19.19 2.39 11.64
C PHE A 19 -17.68 2.52 11.44
N PHE A 20 -16.89 2.27 12.49
CA PHE A 20 -15.43 2.33 12.37
C PHE A 20 -14.86 1.23 11.47
N GLY A 21 -15.45 0.04 11.44
CA GLY A 21 -15.11 -1.02 10.50
C GLY A 21 -15.30 -0.58 9.05
N PHE A 22 -16.42 0.04 8.71
CA PHE A 22 -16.63 0.62 7.38
C PHE A 22 -15.62 1.72 7.06
N CYS A 23 -15.33 2.61 8.00
CA CYS A 23 -14.33 3.65 7.81
C CYS A 23 -12.94 3.05 7.51
N ALA A 24 -12.52 2.03 8.27
CA ALA A 24 -11.26 1.35 8.04
C ALA A 24 -11.18 0.74 6.63
N ASN A 25 -12.18 -0.05 6.24
CA ASN A 25 -12.20 -0.68 4.91
C ASN A 25 -12.22 0.35 3.76
N ILE A 26 -12.94 1.47 3.89
CA ILE A 26 -12.94 2.56 2.90
C ILE A 26 -11.56 3.21 2.80
N ILE A 27 -10.91 3.50 3.93
CA ILE A 27 -9.60 4.12 3.95
C ILE A 27 -8.55 3.20 3.33
N VAL A 28 -8.49 1.94 3.75
CA VAL A 28 -7.53 0.94 3.22
C VAL A 28 -7.72 0.79 1.71
N THR A 29 -8.94 0.59 1.24
CA THR A 29 -9.21 0.43 -0.20
C THR A 29 -8.87 1.71 -0.99
N SER A 30 -9.13 2.89 -0.44
CA SER A 30 -8.77 4.17 -1.09
C SER A 30 -7.27 4.30 -1.28
N MET A 31 -6.51 4.01 -0.25
CA MET A 31 -5.05 4.06 -0.27
C MET A 31 -4.49 3.12 -1.33
N LEU A 32 -5.01 1.89 -1.37
CA LEU A 32 -4.65 0.88 -2.35
C LEU A 32 -4.85 1.37 -3.79
N LEU A 33 -6.01 1.95 -4.07
CA LEU A 33 -6.34 2.45 -5.41
C LEU A 33 -5.47 3.65 -5.80
N LEU A 34 -5.19 4.56 -4.86
CA LEU A 34 -4.35 5.73 -5.13
C LEU A 34 -2.92 5.33 -5.47
N GLY A 35 -2.30 4.45 -4.67
CA GLY A 35 -0.94 3.95 -4.95
C GLY A 35 -0.86 3.16 -6.26
N GLY A 36 -1.83 2.29 -6.51
CA GLY A 36 -1.90 1.54 -7.76
C GLY A 36 -2.07 2.41 -8.98
N ALA A 37 -2.95 3.41 -8.91
CA ALA A 37 -3.17 4.34 -10.02
C ALA A 37 -1.94 5.21 -10.32
N ALA A 38 -1.21 5.65 -9.28
CA ALA A 38 0.03 6.39 -9.45
C ALA A 38 1.08 5.57 -10.21
N THR A 39 1.26 4.31 -9.83
CA THR A 39 2.21 3.42 -10.50
C THR A 39 1.79 3.10 -11.95
N VAL A 40 0.49 2.82 -12.18
CA VAL A 40 -0.02 2.60 -13.55
C VAL A 40 0.21 3.84 -14.40
N GLN A 41 -0.10 5.03 -13.91
CA GLN A 41 0.16 6.28 -14.63
C GLN A 41 1.65 6.43 -14.95
N ALA A 42 2.50 6.25 -13.96
CA ALA A 42 3.93 6.44 -14.10
C ALA A 42 4.55 5.51 -15.15
N LEU A 43 4.17 4.23 -15.15
CA LEU A 43 4.75 3.21 -16.03
C LEU A 43 4.09 3.12 -17.41
N THR A 44 2.83 3.51 -17.54
CA THR A 44 2.06 3.30 -18.79
C THR A 44 1.58 4.59 -19.44
N GLY A 45 1.68 5.74 -18.76
CA GLY A 45 1.13 7.01 -19.22
C GLY A 45 -0.40 7.10 -19.20
N VAL A 46 -1.10 6.07 -18.69
CA VAL A 46 -2.57 6.08 -18.59
C VAL A 46 -3.01 7.14 -17.59
N ASN A 47 -4.07 7.86 -17.92
CA ASN A 47 -4.61 8.88 -17.02
C ASN A 47 -4.92 8.29 -15.65
N TYR A 48 -4.43 8.95 -14.60
CA TYR A 48 -4.54 8.51 -13.22
C TYR A 48 -5.98 8.22 -12.77
N ALA A 49 -6.92 9.12 -13.10
CA ALA A 49 -8.33 8.93 -12.73
C ALA A 49 -8.95 7.72 -13.44
N LEU A 50 -8.56 7.47 -14.70
CA LEU A 50 -8.97 6.28 -15.44
C LEU A 50 -8.40 5.01 -14.80
N ALA A 51 -7.12 5.01 -14.44
CA ALA A 51 -6.49 3.89 -13.75
C ALA A 51 -7.18 3.58 -12.41
N ALA A 52 -7.38 4.60 -11.56
CA ALA A 52 -8.08 4.47 -10.28
C ALA A 52 -9.51 3.92 -10.42
N PHE A 53 -10.21 4.28 -11.48
CA PHE A 53 -11.56 3.79 -11.75
C PHE A 53 -11.57 2.36 -12.31
N LEU A 54 -10.58 1.99 -13.14
CA LEU A 54 -10.54 0.68 -13.78
C LEU A 54 -10.02 -0.45 -12.89
N ILE A 55 -9.10 -0.15 -11.96
CA ILE A 55 -8.52 -1.17 -11.06
C ILE A 55 -9.58 -1.98 -10.31
N PRO A 56 -10.63 -1.38 -9.71
CA PRO A 56 -11.65 -2.15 -8.99
C PRO A 56 -12.43 -3.15 -9.83
N TRP A 57 -12.52 -2.96 -11.15
CA TRP A 57 -13.28 -3.86 -12.03
C TRP A 57 -12.70 -5.28 -12.03
N GLY A 58 -11.37 -5.41 -12.04
CA GLY A 58 -10.72 -6.72 -11.94
C GLY A 58 -11.10 -7.44 -10.64
N VAL A 59 -11.13 -6.69 -9.53
CA VAL A 59 -11.53 -7.21 -8.22
C VAL A 59 -13.00 -7.63 -8.22
N ILE A 60 -13.90 -6.75 -8.70
CA ILE A 60 -15.34 -7.01 -8.74
C ILE A 60 -15.66 -8.29 -9.51
N LEU A 61 -15.06 -8.45 -10.69
CA LEU A 61 -15.37 -9.56 -11.59
C LEU A 61 -15.14 -10.93 -10.94
N TYR A 62 -13.94 -11.17 -10.41
CA TYR A 62 -13.65 -12.49 -9.87
C TYR A 62 -14.22 -12.69 -8.45
N THR A 63 -14.27 -11.63 -7.64
CA THR A 63 -14.78 -11.72 -6.26
C THR A 63 -16.29 -11.93 -6.23
N SER A 64 -17.04 -11.26 -7.12
CA SER A 64 -18.50 -11.46 -7.21
C SER A 64 -18.86 -12.86 -7.72
N ALA A 65 -18.05 -13.43 -8.62
CA ALA A 65 -18.27 -14.76 -9.16
C ALA A 65 -17.89 -15.88 -8.15
N GLY A 66 -16.72 -15.77 -7.53
CA GLY A 66 -16.14 -16.86 -6.75
C GLY A 66 -16.18 -16.68 -5.23
N GLY A 67 -16.48 -15.47 -4.75
CA GLY A 67 -16.54 -15.16 -3.32
C GLY A 67 -15.24 -15.47 -2.58
N LEU A 68 -15.34 -15.77 -1.28
CA LEU A 68 -14.20 -16.00 -0.39
C LEU A 68 -13.28 -17.15 -0.86
N LYS A 69 -13.86 -18.23 -1.40
CA LYS A 69 -13.08 -19.38 -1.88
C LYS A 69 -12.15 -19.01 -3.05
N ALA A 70 -12.65 -18.23 -4.01
CA ALA A 70 -11.84 -17.77 -5.14
C ALA A 70 -10.75 -16.81 -4.67
N THR A 71 -11.06 -15.95 -3.72
CA THR A 71 -10.10 -15.01 -3.13
C THR A 71 -8.93 -15.74 -2.49
N PHE A 72 -9.18 -16.75 -1.67
CA PHE A 72 -8.12 -17.55 -1.07
C PHE A 72 -7.26 -18.26 -2.12
N MET A 73 -7.87 -18.91 -3.11
CA MET A 73 -7.11 -19.58 -4.18
C MET A 73 -6.26 -18.59 -4.98
N ALA A 74 -6.80 -17.43 -5.31
CA ALA A 74 -6.07 -16.38 -6.01
C ALA A 74 -4.91 -15.82 -5.19
N SER A 75 -5.07 -15.70 -3.87
CA SER A 75 -4.05 -15.16 -2.97
C SER A 75 -2.78 -15.99 -2.95
N TYR A 76 -2.85 -17.32 -3.13
CA TYR A 76 -1.65 -18.14 -3.30
C TYR A 76 -0.84 -17.74 -4.54
N LEU A 77 -1.52 -17.60 -5.68
CA LEU A 77 -0.88 -17.20 -6.91
C LEU A 77 -0.28 -15.80 -6.79
N HIS A 78 -1.03 -14.86 -6.21
CA HIS A 78 -0.56 -13.50 -5.97
C HIS A 78 0.71 -13.49 -5.14
N THR A 79 0.72 -14.19 -4.03
CA THR A 79 1.85 -14.27 -3.12
C THR A 79 3.08 -14.89 -3.79
N MET A 80 2.92 -15.97 -4.53
CA MET A 80 4.02 -16.59 -5.28
C MET A 80 4.64 -15.63 -6.29
N ILE A 81 3.82 -14.87 -7.02
CA ILE A 81 4.31 -13.86 -7.97
C ILE A 81 5.06 -12.75 -7.24
N ILE A 82 4.51 -12.21 -6.14
CA ILE A 82 5.15 -11.16 -5.35
C ILE A 82 6.53 -11.62 -4.88
N PHE A 83 6.64 -12.78 -4.24
CA PHE A 83 7.93 -13.29 -3.77
C PHE A 83 8.92 -13.53 -4.91
N THR A 84 8.45 -14.06 -6.03
CA THR A 84 9.31 -14.28 -7.20
C THR A 84 9.92 -12.96 -7.69
N VAL A 85 9.10 -11.91 -7.83
CA VAL A 85 9.60 -10.60 -8.27
C VAL A 85 10.54 -9.99 -7.23
N VAL A 86 10.22 -10.07 -5.94
CA VAL A 86 11.11 -9.60 -4.86
C VAL A 86 12.45 -10.30 -4.89
N ILE A 87 12.47 -11.62 -5.04
CA ILE A 87 13.72 -12.40 -5.12
C ILE A 87 14.53 -11.99 -6.36
N ILE A 88 13.88 -11.80 -7.50
CA ILE A 88 14.55 -11.32 -8.72
C ILE A 88 15.20 -9.97 -8.45
N MET A 89 14.48 -8.99 -7.89
CA MET A 89 14.99 -7.66 -7.63
C MET A 89 16.16 -7.66 -6.64
N VAL A 90 16.05 -8.38 -5.53
CA VAL A 90 17.15 -8.54 -4.55
C VAL A 90 18.39 -9.17 -5.22
N THR A 91 18.19 -10.19 -6.02
CA THR A 91 19.29 -10.86 -6.73
C THR A 91 19.98 -9.93 -7.74
N LEU A 92 19.20 -9.11 -8.45
CA LEU A 92 19.75 -8.15 -9.40
C LEU A 92 20.59 -7.07 -8.71
N VAL A 93 20.06 -6.50 -7.63
CA VAL A 93 20.73 -5.40 -6.93
C VAL A 93 22.00 -5.87 -6.22
N TYR A 94 21.96 -7.01 -5.53
CA TYR A 94 23.06 -7.41 -4.64
C TYR A 94 24.00 -8.51 -5.18
N ILE A 95 23.66 -9.14 -6.30
CA ILE A 95 24.43 -10.30 -6.80
C ILE A 95 24.80 -10.14 -8.28
N LYS A 96 23.85 -9.73 -9.14
CA LYS A 96 24.05 -9.79 -10.59
C LYS A 96 24.58 -8.48 -11.19
N ILE A 97 24.00 -7.35 -10.85
CA ILE A 97 24.34 -6.03 -11.43
C ILE A 97 25.31 -5.31 -10.53
N TYR A 98 25.04 -5.33 -9.22
CA TYR A 98 25.87 -4.73 -8.18
C TYR A 98 26.19 -5.78 -7.12
N SER A 99 27.16 -5.46 -6.26
CA SER A 99 27.41 -6.18 -5.01
C SER A 99 26.96 -5.34 -3.82
N SER A 100 26.77 -5.97 -2.66
CA SER A 100 26.46 -5.24 -1.44
C SER A 100 27.55 -4.22 -1.06
N ASP A 101 28.81 -4.52 -1.36
CA ASP A 101 29.95 -3.62 -1.15
C ASP A 101 29.88 -2.38 -2.06
N GLN A 102 29.52 -2.58 -3.33
CA GLN A 102 29.32 -1.47 -4.27
C GLN A 102 28.15 -0.57 -3.86
N VAL A 103 27.01 -1.16 -3.47
CA VAL A 103 25.86 -0.37 -2.97
C VAL A 103 26.25 0.41 -1.73
N TYR A 104 27.01 -0.21 -0.81
CA TYR A 104 27.52 0.50 0.37
C TYR A 104 28.42 1.66 0.01
N SER A 105 29.39 1.48 -0.88
CA SER A 105 30.31 2.52 -1.30
C SER A 105 29.60 3.67 -2.03
N PHE A 106 28.64 3.39 -2.88
CA PHE A 106 27.81 4.38 -3.55
C PHE A 106 26.97 5.20 -2.55
N LEU A 107 26.34 4.55 -1.58
CA LEU A 107 25.61 5.25 -0.53
C LEU A 107 26.49 6.17 0.31
N ALA A 108 27.72 5.74 0.61
CA ALA A 108 28.69 6.58 1.31
C ALA A 108 29.08 7.82 0.51
N GLN A 109 29.26 7.67 -0.82
CA GLN A 109 29.53 8.79 -1.72
C GLN A 109 28.35 9.73 -1.84
N THR A 110 27.15 9.21 -2.06
CA THR A 110 25.94 10.01 -2.27
C THR A 110 25.68 10.96 -1.10
N VAL A 111 25.90 10.51 0.12
CA VAL A 111 25.70 11.32 1.33
C VAL A 111 26.72 12.43 1.48
N ALA A 112 27.90 12.28 0.88
CA ALA A 112 28.97 13.27 0.95
C ALA A 112 28.75 14.48 0.02
N TYR A 113 27.84 14.39 -0.94
CA TYR A 113 27.54 15.50 -1.86
C TYR A 113 26.77 16.61 -1.16
N SER A 114 27.18 17.87 -1.43
CA SER A 114 26.39 19.03 -1.02
C SER A 114 25.17 19.23 -1.93
N ASP A 115 24.20 20.02 -1.46
CA ASP A 115 23.01 20.37 -2.27
C ASP A 115 23.41 21.01 -3.62
N GLU A 116 24.46 21.84 -3.64
CA GLU A 116 24.98 22.47 -4.87
C GLU A 116 25.57 21.43 -5.83
N GLN A 117 26.30 20.45 -5.31
CA GLN A 117 26.86 19.37 -6.12
C GLN A 117 25.76 18.47 -6.69
N CYS A 118 24.75 18.15 -5.89
CA CYS A 118 23.57 17.40 -6.34
C CYS A 118 22.85 18.17 -7.47
N MET A 119 22.65 19.46 -7.29
CA MET A 119 22.06 20.33 -8.32
C MET A 119 22.88 20.32 -9.61
N ALA A 120 24.20 20.41 -9.51
CA ALA A 120 25.09 20.40 -10.67
C ALA A 120 25.02 19.07 -11.43
N ILE A 121 25.01 17.92 -10.72
CA ILE A 121 24.90 16.59 -11.31
C ILE A 121 23.61 16.48 -12.13
N PHE A 122 22.48 16.86 -11.56
CA PHE A 122 21.19 16.74 -12.23
C PHE A 122 20.91 17.82 -13.28
N SER A 123 21.60 18.98 -13.24
CA SER A 123 21.48 20.04 -14.26
C SER A 123 22.32 19.79 -15.50
N THR A 124 23.45 19.09 -15.36
CA THR A 124 24.44 18.94 -16.46
C THR A 124 24.00 17.87 -17.47
N GLU A 125 23.19 16.90 -17.09
CA GLU A 125 22.77 15.79 -17.95
C GLU A 125 21.41 15.99 -18.64
N GLY A 126 20.92 17.22 -18.74
CA GLY A 126 19.60 17.48 -19.36
C GLY A 126 18.41 16.91 -18.59
N THR A 127 18.62 16.53 -17.34
CA THR A 127 17.64 15.89 -16.47
C THR A 127 16.59 16.84 -15.91
N GLN A 128 16.63 18.12 -16.25
CA GLN A 128 15.54 19.05 -15.92
C GLN A 128 14.18 18.68 -16.57
N GLU A 129 14.21 17.89 -17.64
CA GLU A 129 13.00 17.48 -18.37
C GLU A 129 12.54 16.05 -18.05
N THR A 130 13.34 15.28 -17.32
CA THR A 130 13.01 13.87 -17.05
C THR A 130 13.21 13.53 -15.58
N SER A 131 12.29 13.96 -14.71
CA SER A 131 11.99 13.08 -13.63
C SER A 131 11.53 11.76 -14.24
N PHE A 132 11.86 10.64 -13.64
CA PHE A 132 11.69 9.30 -14.22
C PHE A 132 10.27 9.03 -14.75
N PHE A 133 9.28 9.72 -14.20
CA PHE A 133 7.86 9.58 -14.48
C PHE A 133 7.18 10.89 -14.92
N TYR A 134 7.96 11.93 -15.16
CA TYR A 134 7.40 13.25 -15.31
C TYR A 134 7.40 13.74 -16.75
N SER A 135 6.22 13.78 -17.33
CA SER A 135 5.90 14.47 -18.59
C SER A 135 4.98 15.68 -18.38
N GLY A 136 4.90 16.22 -17.17
CA GLY A 136 4.03 17.34 -16.81
C GLY A 136 4.78 18.55 -16.25
N THR A 137 4.15 19.74 -16.19
CA THR A 137 4.76 20.94 -15.61
C THR A 137 4.80 20.88 -14.08
N ALA A 138 5.83 21.45 -13.46
CA ALA A 138 6.04 21.47 -12.01
C ALA A 138 4.80 21.93 -11.21
N ASP A 139 4.00 22.82 -11.81
CA ASP A 139 2.76 23.30 -11.23
C ASP A 139 1.65 22.25 -11.08
N GLN A 140 1.64 21.22 -11.93
CA GLN A 140 0.61 20.18 -11.88
C GLN A 140 0.80 19.21 -10.70
N LEU A 141 2.01 19.09 -10.16
CA LEU A 141 2.33 18.29 -8.99
C LEU A 141 2.43 19.11 -7.70
N GLY A 142 2.22 20.43 -7.75
CA GLY A 142 2.36 21.31 -6.60
C GLY A 142 3.81 21.48 -6.14
N LEU A 143 4.76 21.29 -7.04
CA LEU A 143 6.17 21.53 -6.81
C LEU A 143 6.41 23.04 -6.93
N THR A 144 6.43 23.74 -5.82
CA THR A 144 6.82 25.17 -5.81
C THR A 144 8.29 25.28 -6.21
N SER A 145 8.54 26.17 -7.15
CA SER A 145 9.86 26.58 -7.63
C SER A 145 10.81 26.86 -6.46
N GLY A 146 11.87 26.10 -6.35
CA GLY A 146 12.91 26.49 -5.41
C GLY A 146 14.06 25.52 -5.20
N THR A 147 13.87 24.23 -5.15
CA THR A 147 14.98 23.26 -5.05
C THR A 147 14.58 21.92 -5.59
N PRO A 148 15.22 21.38 -6.61
CA PRO A 148 15.04 19.99 -7.01
C PRO A 148 15.45 19.11 -5.83
N GLN A 149 14.51 18.31 -5.34
CA GLN A 149 14.74 17.42 -4.20
C GLN A 149 14.88 15.99 -4.74
N TYR A 150 16.03 15.70 -5.35
CA TYR A 150 16.35 14.38 -5.85
C TYR A 150 16.97 13.45 -4.81
N SER A 151 17.14 12.19 -5.14
CA SER A 151 17.79 11.18 -4.33
C SER A 151 19.31 11.38 -4.27
N CYS A 152 19.76 12.48 -3.66
CA CYS A 152 21.18 12.88 -3.57
C CYS A 152 21.40 13.71 -2.29
N GLY A 153 22.61 13.66 -1.77
CA GLY A 153 23.03 14.43 -0.62
C GLY A 153 22.60 13.86 0.73
N PRO A 154 22.85 14.59 1.81
CA PRO A 154 22.56 14.13 3.16
C PRO A 154 21.05 14.06 3.43
N VAL A 155 20.63 12.96 4.05
CA VAL A 155 19.21 12.71 4.37
C VAL A 155 18.85 13.35 5.70
N GLN A 156 17.94 14.30 5.69
CA GLN A 156 17.48 14.99 6.89
C GLN A 156 16.80 14.01 7.87
N GLY A 157 17.17 14.12 9.15
CA GLY A 157 16.60 13.29 10.21
C GLY A 157 17.30 11.95 10.42
N ASN A 158 18.22 11.55 9.55
CA ASN A 158 19.09 10.41 9.77
C ASN A 158 20.37 10.83 10.50
N LYS A 159 20.90 9.96 11.36
CA LYS A 159 22.19 10.19 11.99
C LYS A 159 23.29 10.34 10.93
N GLN A 160 24.08 11.39 11.01
CA GLN A 160 25.10 11.74 10.00
C GLN A 160 24.55 11.94 8.59
N GLY A 161 23.27 12.21 8.45
CA GLY A 161 22.63 12.32 7.12
C GLY A 161 22.65 11.04 6.29
N SER A 162 22.91 9.87 6.88
CA SER A 162 23.19 8.65 6.15
C SER A 162 22.18 7.54 6.44
N TYR A 163 21.85 6.74 5.42
CA TYR A 163 21.13 5.48 5.58
C TYR A 163 22.00 4.37 6.19
N LEU A 164 23.34 4.47 6.06
CA LEU A 164 24.27 3.44 6.54
C LEU A 164 24.29 3.32 8.07
N THR A 165 23.88 4.36 8.78
CA THR A 165 23.81 4.34 10.25
C THR A 165 22.60 3.57 10.79
N MET A 166 21.61 3.27 9.95
CA MET A 166 20.32 2.67 10.35
C MET A 166 19.60 3.41 11.48
N LEU A 167 19.95 4.66 11.72
CA LEU A 167 19.40 5.51 12.78
C LEU A 167 18.70 6.72 12.17
N SER A 168 17.38 6.70 12.22
CA SER A 168 16.52 7.78 11.76
C SER A 168 15.49 8.12 12.84
N GLY A 169 15.49 9.37 13.31
CA GLY A 169 14.48 9.85 14.25
C GLY A 169 13.08 9.82 13.66
N GLY A 170 12.95 10.19 12.38
CA GLY A 170 11.69 10.09 11.64
C GLY A 170 11.23 8.65 11.45
N GLY A 171 12.16 7.74 11.11
CA GLY A 171 11.89 6.32 10.96
C GLY A 171 11.43 5.66 12.27
N LEU A 172 12.10 5.98 13.38
CA LEU A 172 11.71 5.47 14.70
C LEU A 172 10.31 5.95 15.11
N MET A 173 10.05 7.25 14.96
CA MET A 173 8.73 7.81 15.26
C MET A 173 7.64 7.19 14.38
N PHE A 174 7.91 7.03 13.08
CA PHE A 174 7.01 6.38 12.15
C PHE A 174 6.74 4.93 12.55
N GLY A 175 7.76 4.16 12.92
CA GLY A 175 7.62 2.79 13.38
C GLY A 175 6.72 2.67 14.62
N ILE A 176 6.92 3.52 15.62
CA ILE A 176 6.08 3.52 16.84
C ILE A 176 4.63 3.87 16.53
N ILE A 177 4.40 4.90 15.71
CA ILE A 177 3.04 5.31 15.29
C ILE A 177 2.35 4.17 14.53
N ASN A 178 3.08 3.49 13.64
CA ASN A 178 2.51 2.38 12.87
C ASN A 178 2.22 1.15 13.72
N ILE A 179 3.04 0.81 14.71
CA ILE A 179 2.71 -0.28 15.63
C ILE A 179 1.34 -0.05 16.29
N VAL A 180 1.10 1.16 16.80
CA VAL A 180 -0.18 1.50 17.45
C VAL A 180 -1.32 1.59 16.42
N GLY A 181 -1.08 2.26 15.30
CA GLY A 181 -2.08 2.47 14.26
C GLY A 181 -2.52 1.18 13.58
N ASN A 182 -1.57 0.35 13.17
CA ASN A 182 -1.86 -0.92 12.51
C ASN A 182 -2.50 -1.93 13.47
N PHE A 183 -2.08 -1.97 14.74
CA PHE A 183 -2.74 -2.78 15.74
C PHE A 183 -4.22 -2.41 15.88
N GLY A 184 -4.53 -1.11 15.92
CA GLY A 184 -5.90 -0.62 15.91
C GLY A 184 -6.67 -0.98 14.63
N THR A 185 -6.05 -0.86 13.48
CA THR A 185 -6.63 -1.21 12.17
C THR A 185 -6.99 -2.69 12.11
N VAL A 186 -6.08 -3.59 12.46
CA VAL A 186 -6.33 -5.04 12.47
C VAL A 186 -7.51 -5.41 13.38
N PHE A 187 -7.67 -4.71 14.51
CA PHE A 187 -8.81 -4.95 15.40
C PHE A 187 -10.17 -4.56 14.81
N VAL A 188 -10.20 -3.52 13.98
CA VAL A 188 -11.45 -2.95 13.46
C VAL A 188 -11.74 -3.47 12.05
N ASP A 189 -10.70 -3.83 11.28
CA ASP A 189 -10.85 -4.31 9.92
C ASP A 189 -11.39 -5.74 9.87
N GLN A 190 -12.52 -5.89 9.20
CA GLN A 190 -13.23 -7.16 9.09
C GLN A 190 -12.53 -8.16 8.16
N SER A 191 -11.63 -7.74 7.28
CA SER A 191 -10.92 -8.63 6.37
C SER A 191 -10.08 -9.66 7.12
N TYR A 192 -9.38 -9.25 8.17
CA TYR A 192 -8.62 -10.14 9.04
C TYR A 192 -9.50 -11.10 9.83
N TRP A 193 -10.58 -10.60 10.42
CA TRP A 193 -11.49 -11.44 11.20
C TRP A 193 -12.20 -12.49 10.35
N GLN A 194 -12.55 -12.15 9.12
CA GLN A 194 -13.21 -13.06 8.21
C GLN A 194 -12.29 -14.22 7.81
N SER A 195 -11.03 -13.93 7.55
CA SER A 195 -10.02 -14.94 7.27
C SER A 195 -9.78 -15.85 8.47
N ALA A 196 -9.66 -15.28 9.68
CA ALA A 196 -9.48 -16.04 10.90
C ALA A 196 -10.67 -16.98 11.21
N ILE A 197 -11.89 -16.52 10.96
CA ILE A 197 -13.10 -17.31 11.19
C ILE A 197 -13.24 -18.43 10.14
N ALA A 198 -12.77 -18.20 8.91
CA ALA A 198 -12.81 -19.18 7.83
C ALA A 198 -11.76 -20.30 7.99
N ALA A 199 -10.66 -20.01 8.69
CA ALA A 199 -9.58 -20.97 8.94
C ALA A 199 -9.98 -21.99 10.04
N ARG A 200 -9.29 -23.13 10.06
CA ARG A 200 -9.42 -24.09 11.17
C ARG A 200 -8.86 -23.46 12.45
N PRO A 201 -9.57 -23.51 13.58
CA PRO A 201 -9.14 -22.85 14.82
C PRO A 201 -7.73 -23.25 15.28
N GLU A 202 -7.33 -24.51 15.05
CA GLU A 202 -6.02 -25.04 15.42
C GLU A 202 -4.87 -24.46 14.57
N ALA A 203 -5.16 -24.13 13.30
CA ALA A 203 -4.19 -23.59 12.35
C ALA A 203 -4.13 -22.07 12.39
N ALA A 204 -5.21 -21.38 12.70
CA ALA A 204 -5.32 -19.93 12.62
C ALA A 204 -4.20 -19.19 13.36
N ALA A 205 -3.99 -19.47 14.64
CA ALA A 205 -2.97 -18.80 15.44
C ALA A 205 -1.55 -19.02 14.91
N LYS A 206 -1.23 -20.25 14.47
CA LYS A 206 0.08 -20.58 13.88
C LYS A 206 0.24 -19.91 12.52
N GLY A 207 -0.82 -19.89 11.71
CA GLY A 207 -0.88 -19.24 10.41
C GLY A 207 -0.58 -17.75 10.52
N TYR A 208 -1.24 -17.05 11.40
CA TYR A 208 -1.00 -15.61 11.62
C TYR A 208 0.42 -15.31 12.09
N LEU A 209 0.97 -16.08 13.03
CA LEU A 209 2.34 -15.88 13.50
C LEU A 209 3.38 -16.11 12.40
N LEU A 210 3.28 -17.22 11.67
CA LEU A 210 4.20 -17.53 10.58
C LEU A 210 4.01 -16.57 9.40
N GLY A 211 2.77 -16.26 9.07
CA GLY A 211 2.42 -15.27 8.04
C GLY A 211 3.04 -13.92 8.32
N GLY A 212 2.94 -13.41 9.55
CA GLY A 212 3.56 -12.15 9.95
C GLY A 212 5.09 -12.14 9.81
N ILE A 213 5.76 -13.24 10.19
CA ILE A 213 7.21 -13.38 10.02
C ILE A 213 7.61 -13.41 8.55
N CYS A 214 6.94 -14.23 7.75
CA CYS A 214 7.21 -14.32 6.32
C CYS A 214 6.89 -13.01 5.60
N TRP A 215 5.81 -12.36 5.99
CA TRP A 215 5.40 -11.08 5.43
C TRP A 215 6.44 -9.99 5.63
N PHE A 216 7.10 -9.94 6.78
CA PHE A 216 8.17 -8.97 7.05
C PHE A 216 9.27 -8.99 5.98
N ALA A 217 9.54 -10.14 5.38
CA ALA A 217 10.57 -10.27 4.34
C ALA A 217 10.29 -9.40 3.11
N ILE A 218 9.02 -9.15 2.74
CA ILE A 218 8.67 -8.39 1.53
C ILE A 218 9.01 -6.90 1.67
N PRO A 219 8.43 -6.13 2.62
CA PRO A 219 8.73 -4.71 2.75
C PRO A 219 10.20 -4.47 3.10
N PHE A 220 10.80 -5.31 3.93
CA PHE A 220 12.21 -5.21 4.26
C PHE A 220 13.11 -5.39 3.03
N SER A 221 12.85 -6.40 2.21
CA SER A 221 13.62 -6.64 0.99
C SER A 221 13.44 -5.53 -0.05
N LEU A 222 12.22 -5.02 -0.23
CA LEU A 222 11.96 -3.92 -1.17
C LEU A 222 12.62 -2.63 -0.70
N ALA A 223 12.51 -2.29 0.58
CA ALA A 223 13.12 -1.09 1.15
C ALA A 223 14.65 -1.13 1.06
N THR A 224 15.27 -2.26 1.42
CA THR A 224 16.73 -2.41 1.42
C THR A 224 17.31 -2.62 0.03
N SER A 225 16.61 -3.28 -0.89
CA SER A 225 17.09 -3.45 -2.26
C SER A 225 16.75 -2.24 -3.15
N LEU A 226 15.47 -2.00 -3.41
CA LEU A 226 15.07 -0.96 -4.34
C LEU A 226 15.16 0.44 -3.73
N GLY A 227 14.82 0.60 -2.45
CA GLY A 227 14.92 1.88 -1.74
C GLY A 227 16.36 2.38 -1.65
N LEU A 228 17.28 1.55 -1.17
CA LEU A 228 18.69 1.93 -1.07
C LEU A 228 19.36 2.03 -2.43
N ALA A 229 18.98 1.19 -3.40
CA ALA A 229 19.53 1.29 -4.76
C ALA A 229 19.17 2.61 -5.44
N SER A 230 17.97 3.16 -5.23
CA SER A 230 17.60 4.47 -5.74
C SER A 230 18.54 5.57 -5.26
N MET A 231 18.91 5.55 -3.98
CA MET A 231 19.86 6.50 -3.40
C MET A 231 21.30 6.22 -3.86
N ALA A 232 21.73 4.98 -3.87
CA ALA A 232 23.07 4.59 -4.28
C ALA A 232 23.36 4.96 -5.74
N LEU A 233 22.37 4.82 -6.60
CA LEU A 233 22.46 5.11 -8.04
C LEU A 233 22.11 6.56 -8.37
N MET A 234 21.77 7.36 -7.37
CA MET A 234 21.35 8.76 -7.52
C MET A 234 20.28 8.93 -8.63
N LEU A 235 19.27 8.05 -8.60
CA LEU A 235 18.20 8.13 -9.59
C LEU A 235 17.44 9.46 -9.46
N PRO A 236 17.02 10.07 -10.58
CA PRO A 236 16.32 11.35 -10.59
C PRO A 236 14.87 11.22 -10.10
N VAL A 237 14.68 10.60 -8.95
CA VAL A 237 13.38 10.46 -8.29
C VAL A 237 13.23 11.59 -7.29
N THR A 238 12.23 12.43 -7.50
CA THR A 238 11.93 13.55 -6.63
C THR A 238 11.31 13.05 -5.30
N ARG A 239 11.37 13.89 -4.25
CA ARG A 239 10.72 13.55 -2.97
C ARG A 239 9.21 13.34 -3.10
N SER A 240 8.55 14.08 -3.99
CA SER A 240 7.12 13.91 -4.24
C SER A 240 6.82 12.56 -4.92
N GLU A 241 7.63 12.14 -5.88
CA GLU A 241 7.52 10.82 -6.52
C GLU A 241 7.83 9.69 -5.53
N ALA A 242 8.88 9.83 -4.73
CA ALA A 242 9.17 8.89 -3.65
C ALA A 242 8.00 8.80 -2.65
N GLY A 243 7.39 9.95 -2.29
CA GLY A 243 6.18 10.01 -1.49
C GLY A 243 4.96 9.36 -2.14
N ALA A 244 4.90 9.32 -3.46
CA ALA A 244 3.87 8.61 -4.22
C ALA A 244 4.14 7.09 -4.39
N GLY A 245 5.25 6.58 -3.83
CA GLY A 245 5.60 5.16 -3.90
C GLY A 245 6.26 4.74 -5.21
N LEU A 246 6.84 5.69 -5.97
CA LEU A 246 7.38 5.43 -7.31
C LEU A 246 8.86 5.00 -7.33
N VAL A 247 9.50 4.87 -6.17
CA VAL A 247 10.91 4.41 -6.08
C VAL A 247 11.09 2.99 -6.62
N PRO A 248 10.32 1.97 -6.22
CA PRO A 248 10.50 0.62 -6.73
C PRO A 248 10.33 0.50 -8.26
N PRO A 249 9.28 1.08 -8.87
CA PRO A 249 9.14 1.05 -10.32
C PRO A 249 10.29 1.78 -11.04
N ALA A 250 10.79 2.90 -10.49
CA ALA A 250 11.92 3.62 -11.07
C ALA A 250 13.20 2.80 -11.09
N VAL A 251 13.53 2.16 -9.97
CA VAL A 251 14.72 1.29 -9.88
C VAL A 251 14.59 0.07 -10.78
N ALA A 252 13.42 -0.54 -10.83
CA ALA A 252 13.21 -1.72 -11.65
C ALA A 252 13.33 -1.41 -13.15
N ASP A 253 12.79 -0.27 -13.59
CA ASP A 253 12.94 0.18 -14.96
C ASP A 253 14.39 0.54 -15.28
N TYR A 254 15.10 1.21 -14.39
CA TYR A 254 16.53 1.49 -14.54
C TYR A 254 17.37 0.20 -14.68
N LEU A 255 17.08 -0.84 -13.88
CA LEU A 255 17.85 -2.10 -13.88
C LEU A 255 17.55 -3.02 -15.07
N LEU A 256 16.31 -3.08 -15.52
CA LEU A 256 15.82 -4.04 -16.52
C LEU A 256 15.05 -3.38 -17.67
N GLY A 257 14.95 -2.06 -17.71
CA GLY A 257 14.13 -1.34 -18.69
C GLY A 257 12.66 -1.78 -18.63
N ASN A 258 12.01 -1.83 -19.77
CA ASN A 258 10.59 -2.22 -19.89
C ASN A 258 10.24 -3.53 -19.18
N ALA A 259 11.17 -4.49 -19.11
CA ALA A 259 10.92 -5.75 -18.40
C ALA A 259 10.79 -5.54 -16.89
N GLY A 260 11.60 -4.66 -16.30
CA GLY A 260 11.52 -4.28 -14.90
C GLY A 260 10.21 -3.56 -14.57
N ALA A 261 9.82 -2.62 -15.43
CA ALA A 261 8.55 -1.91 -15.32
C ALA A 261 7.36 -2.89 -15.33
N VAL A 262 7.34 -3.86 -16.25
CA VAL A 262 6.30 -4.88 -16.33
C VAL A 262 6.29 -5.79 -15.11
N LEU A 263 7.44 -6.23 -14.62
CA LEU A 263 7.52 -7.08 -13.42
C LEU A 263 6.96 -6.38 -12.17
N ILE A 264 7.34 -5.13 -11.95
CA ILE A 264 6.81 -4.34 -10.83
C ILE A 264 5.31 -4.08 -11.00
N LEU A 265 4.85 -3.77 -12.21
CA LEU A 265 3.44 -3.54 -12.48
C LEU A 265 2.61 -4.81 -12.18
N ILE A 266 3.07 -5.97 -12.61
CA ILE A 266 2.42 -7.25 -12.30
C ILE A 266 2.41 -7.50 -10.79
N MET A 267 3.53 -7.33 -10.12
CA MET A 267 3.63 -7.51 -8.66
C MET A 267 2.64 -6.61 -7.92
N LEU A 268 2.61 -5.33 -8.25
CA LEU A 268 1.69 -4.37 -7.65
C LEU A 268 0.23 -4.68 -7.95
N PHE A 269 -0.07 -5.03 -9.20
CA PHE A 269 -1.43 -5.41 -9.58
C PHE A 269 -1.90 -6.63 -8.80
N MET A 270 -1.05 -7.65 -8.62
CA MET A 270 -1.38 -8.82 -7.79
C MET A 270 -1.62 -8.44 -6.33
N ALA A 271 -0.81 -7.55 -5.75
CA ALA A 271 -1.01 -7.07 -4.38
C ALA A 271 -2.33 -6.29 -4.24
N ILE A 272 -2.63 -5.40 -5.18
CA ILE A 272 -3.87 -4.60 -5.20
C ILE A 272 -5.10 -5.51 -5.30
N VAL A 273 -5.07 -6.48 -6.22
CA VAL A 273 -6.20 -7.38 -6.44
C VAL A 273 -6.41 -8.29 -5.23
N SER A 274 -5.34 -8.77 -4.59
CA SER A 274 -5.41 -9.59 -3.37
C SER A 274 -6.09 -8.82 -2.23
N THR A 275 -5.55 -7.66 -1.87
CA THR A 275 -6.10 -6.84 -0.79
C THR A 275 -7.50 -6.32 -1.12
N GLY A 276 -7.70 -5.77 -2.32
CA GLY A 276 -8.99 -5.23 -2.74
C GLY A 276 -10.12 -6.27 -2.72
N SER A 277 -9.81 -7.54 -3.00
CA SER A 277 -10.80 -8.61 -2.88
C SER A 277 -11.14 -8.94 -1.44
N ALA A 278 -10.15 -8.98 -0.54
CA ALA A 278 -10.36 -9.20 0.88
C ALA A 278 -11.25 -8.09 1.48
N GLU A 279 -10.94 -6.82 1.17
CA GLU A 279 -11.73 -5.66 1.58
C GLU A 279 -13.16 -5.70 1.05
N SER A 280 -13.34 -6.04 -0.22
CA SER A 280 -14.68 -6.14 -0.83
C SER A 280 -15.54 -7.23 -0.16
N ILE A 281 -14.93 -8.37 0.18
CA ILE A 281 -15.62 -9.44 0.90
C ILE A 281 -15.89 -9.01 2.35
N ALA A 282 -14.96 -8.34 3.00
CA ALA A 282 -15.15 -7.83 4.36
C ALA A 282 -16.36 -6.89 4.44
N VAL A 283 -16.42 -5.89 3.57
CA VAL A 283 -17.57 -4.96 3.50
C VAL A 283 -18.86 -5.70 3.15
N SER A 284 -18.81 -6.64 2.21
CA SER A 284 -20.01 -7.44 1.87
C SER A 284 -20.51 -8.27 3.03
N SER A 285 -19.62 -8.79 3.86
CA SER A 285 -19.99 -9.51 5.07
C SER A 285 -20.59 -8.61 6.13
N LEU A 286 -19.99 -7.45 6.40
CA LEU A 286 -20.54 -6.47 7.32
C LEU A 286 -21.97 -6.08 6.91
N VAL A 287 -22.20 -5.79 5.63
CA VAL A 287 -23.55 -5.44 5.15
C VAL A 287 -24.50 -6.64 5.20
N ALA A 288 -24.06 -7.81 4.77
CA ALA A 288 -24.96 -8.96 4.66
C ALA A 288 -25.32 -9.58 6.01
N TYR A 289 -24.38 -9.69 6.94
CA TYR A 289 -24.59 -10.33 8.23
C TYR A 289 -24.92 -9.31 9.33
N ASP A 290 -24.09 -8.29 9.50
CA ASP A 290 -24.22 -7.35 10.62
C ASP A 290 -25.28 -6.26 10.39
N VAL A 291 -25.63 -5.95 9.12
CA VAL A 291 -26.69 -4.98 8.80
C VAL A 291 -27.96 -5.69 8.34
N TYR A 292 -27.90 -6.40 7.21
CA TYR A 292 -29.10 -6.95 6.57
C TYR A 292 -29.77 -8.04 7.40
N ARG A 293 -29.02 -9.08 7.76
CA ARG A 293 -29.57 -10.19 8.57
C ARG A 293 -29.95 -9.74 9.98
N GLU A 294 -29.17 -8.85 10.58
CA GLU A 294 -29.35 -8.47 11.97
C GLU A 294 -30.48 -7.46 12.18
N TYR A 295 -30.61 -6.47 11.29
CA TYR A 295 -31.52 -5.34 11.48
C TYR A 295 -32.67 -5.26 10.48
N ILE A 296 -32.51 -5.82 9.26
CA ILE A 296 -33.49 -5.69 8.19
C ILE A 296 -34.34 -6.96 8.06
N ASN A 297 -33.68 -8.12 7.93
CA ASN A 297 -34.37 -9.40 7.74
C ASN A 297 -33.72 -10.53 8.57
N PRO A 298 -34.09 -10.70 9.84
CA PRO A 298 -33.54 -11.75 10.70
C PRO A 298 -33.80 -13.19 10.20
N GLU A 299 -34.83 -13.38 9.40
CA GLU A 299 -35.22 -14.66 8.78
C GLU A 299 -34.58 -14.88 7.41
N ALA A 300 -33.55 -14.09 7.05
CA ALA A 300 -32.93 -14.16 5.72
C ALA A 300 -32.36 -15.54 5.43
N THR A 301 -32.73 -16.10 4.30
CA THR A 301 -32.20 -17.37 3.82
C THR A 301 -30.77 -17.22 3.31
N GLY A 302 -29.97 -18.29 3.31
CA GLY A 302 -28.59 -18.25 2.81
C GLY A 302 -28.48 -17.75 1.36
N LYS A 303 -29.49 -18.03 0.50
CA LYS A 303 -29.53 -17.50 -0.88
C LYS A 303 -29.67 -15.97 -0.91
N GLN A 304 -30.47 -15.40 -0.04
CA GLN A 304 -30.67 -13.95 0.07
C GLN A 304 -29.40 -13.29 0.59
N ILE A 305 -28.74 -13.84 1.59
CA ILE A 305 -27.47 -13.35 2.12
C ILE A 305 -26.40 -13.32 1.02
N LEU A 306 -26.27 -14.43 0.26
CA LEU A 306 -25.32 -14.49 -0.87
C LEU A 306 -25.64 -13.48 -1.97
N TRP A 307 -26.91 -13.26 -2.26
CA TRP A 307 -27.33 -12.26 -3.26
C TRP A 307 -26.96 -10.84 -2.78
N VAL A 308 -27.30 -10.50 -1.53
CA VAL A 308 -26.92 -9.22 -0.93
C VAL A 308 -25.40 -9.02 -0.95
N SER A 309 -24.63 -10.03 -0.56
CA SER A 309 -23.17 -9.97 -0.61
C SER A 309 -22.63 -9.64 -2.01
N ARG A 310 -23.14 -10.29 -3.06
CA ARG A 310 -22.74 -10.02 -4.45
C ARG A 310 -23.07 -8.59 -4.90
N VAL A 311 -24.25 -8.12 -4.56
CA VAL A 311 -24.67 -6.75 -4.88
C VAL A 311 -23.77 -5.75 -4.17
N VAL A 312 -23.46 -5.98 -2.90
CA VAL A 312 -22.58 -5.11 -2.12
C VAL A 312 -21.17 -5.08 -2.67
N ILE A 313 -20.60 -6.21 -3.11
CA ILE A 313 -19.27 -6.24 -3.76
C ILE A 313 -19.24 -5.32 -4.98
N VAL A 314 -20.25 -5.41 -5.85
CA VAL A 314 -20.33 -4.56 -7.04
C VAL A 314 -20.48 -3.09 -6.67
N LEU A 315 -21.40 -2.77 -5.77
CA LEU A 315 -21.66 -1.39 -5.34
C LEU A 315 -20.46 -0.78 -4.62
N PHE A 316 -19.80 -1.55 -3.75
CA PHE A 316 -18.61 -1.09 -3.04
C PHE A 316 -17.45 -0.83 -4.00
N GLY A 317 -17.17 -1.73 -4.94
CA GLY A 317 -16.12 -1.53 -5.92
C GLY A 317 -16.36 -0.30 -6.81
N LEU A 318 -17.61 -0.10 -7.27
CA LEU A 318 -17.99 1.10 -8.03
C LEU A 318 -17.85 2.38 -7.17
N PHE A 319 -18.35 2.33 -5.93
CA PHE A 319 -18.21 3.42 -4.98
C PHE A 319 -16.74 3.79 -4.76
N MET A 320 -15.88 2.82 -4.56
CA MET A 320 -14.46 3.06 -4.32
C MET A 320 -13.74 3.64 -5.53
N GLY A 321 -14.06 3.18 -6.74
CA GLY A 321 -13.53 3.79 -7.97
C GLY A 321 -13.93 5.25 -8.12
N LEU A 322 -15.20 5.57 -7.91
CA LEU A 322 -15.71 6.95 -7.94
C LEU A 322 -15.15 7.79 -6.80
N PHE A 323 -15.02 7.22 -5.61
CA PHE A 323 -14.48 7.88 -4.44
C PHE A 323 -13.01 8.27 -4.63
N ALA A 324 -12.19 7.35 -5.15
CA ALA A 324 -10.79 7.62 -5.47
C ALA A 324 -10.65 8.77 -6.48
N VAL A 325 -11.44 8.76 -7.55
CA VAL A 325 -11.47 9.85 -8.55
C VAL A 325 -11.89 11.19 -7.94
N SER A 326 -12.91 11.18 -7.08
CA SER A 326 -13.43 12.40 -6.43
C SER A 326 -12.44 12.97 -5.41
N PHE A 327 -11.78 12.10 -4.68
CA PHE A 327 -10.75 12.47 -3.70
C PHE A 327 -9.59 13.21 -4.35
N MET A 328 -9.20 12.80 -5.54
CA MET A 328 -8.13 13.42 -6.31
C MET A 328 -8.47 14.81 -6.84
N ARG A 329 -9.72 15.02 -7.30
CA ARG A 329 -10.15 16.31 -7.86
C ARG A 329 -10.28 17.45 -6.84
N GLY A 330 -9.83 17.24 -5.60
CA GLY A 330 -9.82 18.29 -4.58
C GLY A 330 -11.14 18.51 -3.84
N SER A 331 -12.21 17.78 -4.17
CA SER A 331 -13.48 17.81 -3.43
C SER A 331 -13.42 17.10 -2.08
N GLY A 332 -12.30 16.47 -1.75
CA GLY A 332 -12.09 15.65 -0.55
C GLY A 332 -11.87 16.45 0.75
N SER A 333 -12.51 17.63 0.92
CA SER A 333 -12.37 18.42 2.15
C SER A 333 -12.72 17.62 3.41
N PHE A 334 -13.71 16.76 3.36
CA PHE A 334 -14.16 15.98 4.52
C PHE A 334 -13.13 14.94 4.95
N LEU A 335 -12.63 14.12 4.04
CA LEU A 335 -11.62 13.08 4.39
C LEU A 335 -10.27 13.70 4.73
N ARG A 336 -9.91 14.80 4.07
CA ARG A 336 -8.72 15.60 4.40
C ARG A 336 -8.84 16.19 5.82
N ILE A 337 -10.03 16.58 6.26
CA ILE A 337 -10.29 17.04 7.62
C ILE A 337 -10.23 15.89 8.62
N VAL A 338 -10.79 14.73 8.31
CA VAL A 338 -10.76 13.54 9.17
C VAL A 338 -9.33 13.02 9.32
N LEU A 339 -8.61 12.82 8.22
CA LEU A 339 -7.21 12.39 8.25
C LEU A 339 -6.30 13.44 8.92
N LYS A 340 -6.58 14.75 8.73
CA LYS A 340 -5.81 15.82 9.33
C LYS A 340 -6.05 15.95 10.84
N LYS A 341 -7.24 15.64 11.32
CA LYS A 341 -7.59 15.77 12.75
C LYS A 341 -7.16 14.57 13.59
N GLU A 342 -7.18 13.37 13.04
CA GLU A 342 -6.83 12.15 13.80
C GLU A 342 -5.33 11.82 13.80
N PHE A 343 -4.59 12.25 12.77
CA PHE A 343 -3.17 11.90 12.61
C PHE A 343 -2.18 13.04 12.82
N ILE A 344 -2.63 14.26 13.13
CA ILE A 344 -1.75 15.44 13.28
C ILE A 344 -1.95 16.07 14.65
N SER A 345 -1.03 15.79 15.56
CA SER A 345 -0.80 16.60 16.74
C SER A 345 -0.38 18.05 16.34
N PRO A 346 -0.83 19.11 17.06
CA PRO A 346 -0.56 20.49 16.71
C PRO A 346 0.92 20.86 16.92
N GLY A 347 1.75 20.58 15.97
CA GLY A 347 3.20 20.82 15.96
C GLY A 347 3.89 20.26 14.73
N PHE A 348 3.14 19.59 13.86
CA PHE A 348 3.70 18.93 12.70
C PHE A 348 3.39 19.70 11.40
N SER A 349 4.45 20.18 10.74
CA SER A 349 4.36 20.85 9.44
C SER A 349 3.75 19.97 8.36
N LEU A 350 2.84 20.52 7.57
CA LEU A 350 2.11 19.87 6.47
C LEU A 350 3.03 19.16 5.45
N HIS A 351 4.27 19.58 5.34
CA HIS A 351 5.25 19.03 4.41
C HIS A 351 5.72 17.61 4.77
N HIS A 352 5.69 17.24 6.06
CA HIS A 352 6.07 15.89 6.51
C HIS A 352 4.91 14.89 6.48
N SER A 353 3.68 15.37 6.46
CA SER A 353 2.45 14.57 6.59
C SER A 353 2.14 13.76 5.32
N THR A 354 2.36 14.31 4.14
CA THR A 354 2.14 13.62 2.86
C THR A 354 3.12 12.47 2.65
N TYR A 355 4.36 12.62 3.06
CA TYR A 355 5.36 11.54 2.98
C TYR A 355 5.04 10.35 3.88
N ARG A 356 4.44 10.61 5.03
CA ARG A 356 4.08 9.54 5.98
C ARG A 356 2.86 8.75 5.55
N LEU A 357 1.87 9.41 4.95
CA LEU A 357 0.70 8.70 4.43
C LEU A 357 1.11 7.71 3.32
N HIS A 358 1.97 8.11 2.40
CA HIS A 358 2.37 7.27 1.28
C HIS A 358 3.29 6.10 1.67
N SER A 359 4.21 6.29 2.61
CA SER A 359 5.00 5.17 3.13
C SER A 359 4.17 4.21 3.97
N THR A 360 3.16 4.73 4.69
CA THR A 360 2.16 3.90 5.39
C THR A 360 1.29 3.13 4.40
N ILE A 361 0.94 3.72 3.25
CA ILE A 361 0.22 3.06 2.16
C ILE A 361 0.97 1.82 1.67
N TRP A 362 2.27 1.94 1.44
CA TRP A 362 3.08 0.80 0.99
C TRP A 362 3.13 -0.33 2.02
N VAL A 363 3.28 -0.02 3.29
CA VAL A 363 3.25 -1.00 4.38
C VAL A 363 1.85 -1.59 4.53
N LEU A 364 0.78 -0.79 4.45
CA LEU A 364 -0.60 -1.25 4.59
C LEU A 364 -1.13 -1.99 3.34
N THR A 365 -0.71 -1.58 2.14
CA THR A 365 -1.11 -2.25 0.88
C THR A 365 -0.57 -3.67 0.81
N LEU A 366 0.56 -3.87 1.40
CA LEU A 366 1.16 -5.19 1.50
C LEU A 366 0.56 -6.03 2.64
N ASP A 367 -0.03 -5.43 3.67
CA ASP A 367 -0.53 -6.12 4.87
C ASP A 367 -1.83 -6.92 4.64
N GLY A 368 -2.54 -6.67 3.53
CA GLY A 368 -3.76 -7.42 3.18
C GLY A 368 -3.55 -8.88 2.76
N SER A 369 -2.31 -9.35 2.63
CA SER A 369 -2.02 -10.72 2.17
C SER A 369 -1.82 -11.74 3.30
N THR A 370 -1.94 -11.35 4.57
CA THR A 370 -1.79 -12.28 5.70
C THR A 370 -2.77 -13.45 5.65
N SER A 371 -3.94 -13.27 5.02
CA SER A 371 -4.90 -14.34 4.79
C SER A 371 -4.41 -15.46 3.85
N SER A 372 -3.41 -15.16 3.02
CA SER A 372 -2.88 -16.13 2.05
C SER A 372 -1.97 -17.20 2.69
N TRP A 373 -1.38 -16.86 3.84
CA TRP A 373 -0.42 -17.73 4.53
C TRP A 373 -1.08 -18.82 5.36
N GLU A 374 -2.29 -18.56 5.84
CA GLU A 374 -3.03 -19.56 6.62
C GLU A 374 -3.27 -20.84 5.84
N LEU A 375 -3.53 -20.70 4.55
CA LEU A 375 -3.80 -21.82 3.68
C LEU A 375 -2.53 -22.56 3.20
N LEU A 376 -1.38 -21.88 3.12
CA LEU A 376 -0.10 -22.53 2.80
C LEU A 376 0.31 -23.55 3.89
N LEU A 377 -0.05 -23.28 5.14
CA LEU A 377 0.24 -24.15 6.28
C LEU A 377 -0.72 -25.34 6.42
N ASP A 378 -1.91 -25.25 5.84
CA ASP A 378 -2.84 -26.41 5.76
C ASP A 378 -2.42 -27.42 4.67
N LEU A 379 -1.45 -27.06 3.81
CA LEU A 379 -0.93 -27.92 2.73
C LEU A 379 0.47 -28.48 3.02
N LEU A 380 1.14 -27.97 4.07
CA LEU A 380 2.39 -28.51 4.61
C LEU A 380 2.15 -29.27 5.90
#